data_0bbc6c361c2e5be8cd16fb2b37a9b0d1
#
_entry.id   0bbc6c361c2e5be8cd16fb2b37a9b0d1
#
_cell.length_a   1.000
_cell.length_b   1.000
_cell.length_c   1.000
_cell.angle_alpha   90.00
_cell.angle_beta   90.00
_cell.angle_gamma   90.00
#
_symmetry.space_group_name_H-M   'P 1'
#
loop_
_entity.id
_entity.type
_entity.pdbx_description
1 polymer ?
#
loop_
_entity_poly.entity_id
_entity_poly.type
_entity_poly.pdbx_seq_one_letter_code
_entity_poly.pdbx_strand_id
1 'polypeptide(L)'
;EDNRQLRTYIRRRLSPYWKVIEADNGKSGQLLALEKMPALIISDIMMPVMDGLQMCYNLKHDPRTAHIPVVLLTARQFVLQMKEGLEFGADDYITKPFHMRALILKVRNIIASREKLKDLYGQRLSLENLGVEISGGDDKFLQQLNEAIDRDIADPALNLDTLCRRIGLSRASLYRK
;
A
#
# COMPACT_ATOMS: atom_id res chain seq x y z
N GLU A 1 9.34 15.67 -2.93
CA GLU A 1 10.45 16.40 -2.33
C GLU A 1 10.58 17.76 -3.01
N ASP A 2 10.41 18.84 -2.28
CA ASP A 2 10.49 20.21 -2.77
C ASP A 2 11.96 20.67 -2.95
N ASN A 3 12.85 20.21 -2.10
CA ASN A 3 14.28 20.54 -2.22
C ASN A 3 14.89 19.90 -3.46
N ARG A 4 15.19 20.74 -4.47
CA ARG A 4 15.75 20.30 -5.76
C ARG A 4 17.05 19.52 -5.62
N GLN A 5 17.94 19.89 -4.70
CA GLN A 5 19.22 19.21 -4.51
C GLN A 5 19.01 17.80 -3.95
N LEU A 6 18.18 17.65 -2.91
CA LEU A 6 17.87 16.36 -2.32
C LEU A 6 17.09 15.48 -3.30
N ARG A 7 16.12 16.02 -4.02
CA ARG A 7 15.38 15.32 -5.07
C ARG A 7 16.30 14.78 -6.16
N THR A 8 17.19 15.62 -6.68
CA THR A 8 18.21 15.22 -7.67
C THR A 8 19.16 14.16 -7.12
N TYR A 9 19.58 14.28 -5.86
CA TYR A 9 20.43 13.29 -5.21
C TYR A 9 19.74 11.93 -5.09
N ILE A 10 18.50 11.89 -4.59
CA ILE A 10 17.70 10.65 -4.48
C ILE A 10 17.51 10.03 -5.86
N ARG A 11 17.10 10.83 -6.87
CA ARG A 11 16.94 10.35 -8.25
C ARG A 11 18.21 9.68 -8.77
N ARG A 12 19.36 10.34 -8.69
CA ARG A 12 20.64 9.80 -9.18
C ARG A 12 20.99 8.46 -8.54
N ARG A 13 20.64 8.27 -7.27
CA ARG A 13 20.94 7.06 -6.52
C ARG A 13 19.96 5.92 -6.80
N LEU A 14 18.71 6.23 -7.15
CA LEU A 14 17.68 5.24 -7.45
C LEU A 14 17.63 4.87 -8.94
N SER A 15 17.98 5.77 -9.85
CA SER A 15 17.92 5.57 -11.30
C SER A 15 18.69 4.35 -11.84
N PRO A 16 19.80 3.87 -11.23
CA PRO A 16 20.42 2.62 -11.65
C PRO A 16 19.57 1.37 -11.46
N TYR A 17 18.54 1.44 -10.61
CA TYR A 17 17.71 0.29 -10.23
C TYR A 17 16.28 0.41 -10.76
N TRP A 18 15.74 1.64 -10.86
CA TRP A 18 14.33 1.90 -11.20
C TRP A 18 14.18 3.13 -12.09
N LYS A 19 13.10 3.15 -12.88
CA LYS A 19 12.67 4.37 -13.56
C LYS A 19 12.08 5.34 -12.53
N VAL A 20 12.71 6.50 -12.35
CA VAL A 20 12.32 7.50 -11.36
C VAL A 20 11.57 8.64 -12.03
N ILE A 21 10.40 8.99 -11.49
CA ILE A 21 9.59 10.14 -11.85
C ILE A 21 9.65 11.12 -10.68
N GLU A 22 9.76 12.41 -10.94
CA GLU A 22 9.93 13.45 -9.92
C GLU A 22 8.72 14.37 -9.86
N ALA A 23 8.40 14.80 -8.64
CA ALA A 23 7.46 15.88 -8.34
C ALA A 23 8.07 16.80 -7.28
N ASP A 24 7.73 18.07 -7.29
CA ASP A 24 8.26 19.11 -6.40
C ASP A 24 7.30 19.50 -5.26
N ASN A 25 6.09 18.96 -5.27
CA ASN A 25 5.08 19.14 -4.22
C ASN A 25 4.08 17.98 -4.23
N GLY A 26 3.27 17.86 -3.17
CA GLY A 26 2.29 16.78 -3.04
C GLY A 26 1.19 16.81 -4.11
N LYS A 27 0.78 17.99 -4.58
CA LYS A 27 -0.28 18.10 -5.60
C LYS A 27 0.18 17.54 -6.95
N SER A 28 1.36 17.93 -7.41
CA SER A 28 1.96 17.39 -8.64
C SER A 28 2.27 15.89 -8.50
N GLY A 29 2.74 15.46 -7.30
CA GLY A 29 2.97 14.06 -6.99
C GLY A 29 1.72 13.20 -7.07
N GLN A 30 0.60 13.67 -6.50
CA GLN A 30 -0.70 12.98 -6.56
C GLN A 30 -1.20 12.82 -8.01
N LEU A 31 -1.12 13.88 -8.82
CA LEU A 31 -1.52 13.81 -10.22
C LEU A 31 -0.67 12.81 -11.02
N LEU A 32 0.65 12.84 -10.83
CA LEU A 32 1.55 11.88 -11.46
C LEU A 32 1.30 10.44 -11.00
N ALA A 33 0.96 10.24 -9.72
CA ALA A 33 0.61 8.92 -9.21
C ALA A 33 -0.63 8.34 -9.90
N LEU A 34 -1.68 9.16 -10.10
CA LEU A 34 -2.89 8.77 -10.81
C LEU A 34 -2.65 8.50 -12.30
N GLU A 35 -1.76 9.25 -12.94
CA GLU A 35 -1.46 9.09 -14.36
C GLU A 35 -0.51 7.92 -14.64
N LYS A 36 0.54 7.77 -13.84
CA LYS A 36 1.65 6.85 -14.12
C LYS A 36 1.61 5.56 -13.32
N MET A 37 0.74 5.47 -12.28
CA MET A 37 0.57 4.29 -11.43
C MET A 37 1.92 3.69 -10.98
N PRO A 38 2.75 4.42 -10.22
CA PRO A 38 4.09 3.96 -9.86
C PRO A 38 4.05 2.76 -8.92
N ALA A 39 5.09 1.93 -8.95
CA ALA A 39 5.23 0.77 -8.06
C ALA A 39 5.44 1.17 -6.58
N LEU A 40 5.95 2.39 -6.33
CA LEU A 40 6.18 2.94 -4.99
C LEU A 40 6.35 4.46 -5.07
N ILE A 41 5.93 5.16 -4.03
CA ILE A 41 6.11 6.60 -3.86
C ILE A 41 7.01 6.87 -2.66
N ILE A 42 7.98 7.78 -2.85
CA ILE A 42 8.80 8.34 -1.75
C ILE A 42 8.45 9.83 -1.68
N SER A 43 8.01 10.30 -0.53
CA SER A 43 7.63 11.70 -0.35
C SER A 43 8.23 12.31 0.91
N ASP A 44 8.68 13.55 0.82
CA ASP A 44 8.86 14.35 2.02
C ASP A 44 7.49 14.66 2.64
N ILE A 45 7.47 14.81 3.96
CA ILE A 45 6.29 15.30 4.68
C ILE A 45 6.10 16.79 4.42
N MET A 46 7.17 17.58 4.61
CA MET A 46 7.10 19.04 4.53
C MET A 46 7.31 19.51 3.09
N MET A 47 6.24 19.81 2.39
CA MET A 47 6.26 20.36 1.03
C MET A 47 5.25 21.50 0.88
N PRO A 48 5.51 22.47 -0.02
CA PRO A 48 4.56 23.55 -0.31
C PRO A 48 3.34 23.02 -1.08
N VAL A 49 2.27 23.81 -1.12
CA VAL A 49 1.03 23.56 -1.87
C VAL A 49 0.20 22.41 -1.28
N MET A 50 0.77 21.23 -1.17
CA MET A 50 0.22 20.04 -0.52
C MET A 50 1.38 19.28 0.11
N ASP A 51 1.28 19.01 1.40
CA ASP A 51 2.26 18.23 2.13
C ASP A 51 2.17 16.73 1.81
N GLY A 52 3.20 15.97 2.24
CA GLY A 52 3.27 14.54 1.99
C GLY A 52 2.24 13.72 2.75
N LEU A 53 1.78 14.19 3.91
CA LEU A 53 0.74 13.51 4.70
C LEU A 53 -0.62 13.60 4.01
N GLN A 54 -1.00 14.80 3.60
CA GLN A 54 -2.24 15.03 2.86
C GLN A 54 -2.25 14.27 1.52
N MET A 55 -1.10 14.28 0.80
CA MET A 55 -0.97 13.48 -0.42
C MET A 55 -1.13 11.98 -0.13
N CYS A 56 -0.47 11.46 0.91
CA CYS A 56 -0.58 10.06 1.31
C CYS A 56 -2.02 9.69 1.65
N TYR A 57 -2.69 10.48 2.48
CA TYR A 57 -4.09 10.30 2.82
C TYR A 57 -4.98 10.23 1.58
N ASN A 58 -4.86 11.18 0.66
CA ASN A 58 -5.64 11.20 -0.58
C ASN A 58 -5.40 9.95 -1.44
N LEU A 59 -4.13 9.53 -1.59
CA LEU A 59 -3.77 8.34 -2.36
C LEU A 59 -4.32 7.05 -1.74
N LYS A 60 -4.32 6.95 -0.42
CA LYS A 60 -4.80 5.77 0.30
C LYS A 60 -6.33 5.67 0.33
N HIS A 61 -7.04 6.79 0.19
CA HIS A 61 -8.51 6.81 0.13
C HIS A 61 -9.07 6.77 -1.31
N ASP A 62 -8.23 6.84 -2.34
CA ASP A 62 -8.64 6.63 -3.73
C ASP A 62 -8.43 5.15 -4.11
N PRO A 63 -9.50 4.38 -4.45
CA PRO A 63 -9.39 2.97 -4.79
C PRO A 63 -8.38 2.66 -5.89
N ARG A 64 -8.13 3.61 -6.79
CA ARG A 64 -7.18 3.45 -7.91
C ARG A 64 -5.73 3.45 -7.44
N THR A 65 -5.41 4.17 -6.36
CA THR A 65 -4.04 4.38 -5.87
C THR A 65 -3.78 3.84 -4.48
N ALA A 66 -4.82 3.38 -3.75
CA ALA A 66 -4.71 2.85 -2.38
C ALA A 66 -3.68 1.72 -2.25
N HIS A 67 -3.53 0.92 -3.30
CA HIS A 67 -2.59 -0.18 -3.36
C HIS A 67 -1.12 0.26 -3.52
N ILE A 68 -0.85 1.52 -3.91
CA ILE A 68 0.51 2.03 -4.13
C ILE A 68 1.18 2.27 -2.77
N PRO A 69 2.33 1.65 -2.47
CA PRO A 69 3.05 1.92 -1.23
C PRO A 69 3.64 3.32 -1.21
N VAL A 70 3.48 3.98 -0.05
CA VAL A 70 4.00 5.32 0.20
C VAL A 70 4.99 5.26 1.36
N VAL A 71 6.22 5.70 1.10
CA VAL A 71 7.29 5.86 2.09
C VAL A 71 7.48 7.36 2.36
N LEU A 72 7.28 7.77 3.60
CA LEU A 72 7.42 9.17 3.99
C LEU A 72 8.82 9.45 4.56
N LEU A 73 9.47 10.50 4.06
CA LEU A 73 10.69 11.05 4.62
C LEU A 73 10.32 12.08 5.68
N THR A 74 10.82 11.92 6.91
CA THR A 74 10.36 12.72 8.05
C THR A 74 11.50 13.22 8.92
N ALA A 75 11.32 14.38 9.54
CA ALA A 75 12.20 14.81 10.63
C ALA A 75 11.94 13.97 11.89
N ARG A 76 12.99 13.72 12.67
CA ARG A 76 12.93 12.87 13.89
C ARG A 76 11.83 13.28 14.89
N GLN A 77 11.54 14.55 14.98
CA GLN A 77 10.51 15.11 15.87
C GLN A 77 9.08 14.63 15.47
N PHE A 78 8.80 14.49 14.18
CA PHE A 78 7.49 14.08 13.68
C PHE A 78 7.17 12.60 13.96
N VAL A 79 8.19 11.73 14.01
CA VAL A 79 7.98 10.29 14.30
C VAL A 79 7.41 10.08 15.69
N LEU A 80 7.80 10.92 16.67
CA LEU A 80 7.29 10.83 18.03
C LEU A 80 5.83 11.28 18.11
N GLN A 81 5.46 12.33 17.38
CA GLN A 81 4.09 12.84 17.31
C GLN A 81 3.14 11.91 16.56
N MET A 82 3.64 11.20 15.51
CA MET A 82 2.85 10.24 14.73
C MET A 82 2.51 8.96 15.51
N LYS A 83 3.32 8.57 16.49
CA LYS A 83 2.99 7.44 17.39
C LYS A 83 1.77 7.70 18.29
N GLU A 84 1.33 8.95 18.40
CA GLU A 84 0.21 9.38 19.26
C GLU A 84 -1.15 9.43 18.56
N GLY A 85 -1.30 8.94 17.32
CA GLY A 85 -2.65 8.69 16.81
C GLY A 85 -3.06 9.19 15.43
N LEU A 86 -2.16 9.53 14.52
CA LEU A 86 -2.54 9.88 13.16
C LEU A 86 -2.03 8.83 12.17
N GLU A 87 -2.86 7.82 11.92
CA GLU A 87 -2.66 6.82 10.86
C GLU A 87 -2.99 7.43 9.50
N PHE A 88 -2.03 8.11 8.86
CA PHE A 88 -2.18 8.62 7.49
C PHE A 88 -2.10 7.51 6.42
N GLY A 89 -2.02 6.24 6.86
CA GLY A 89 -1.97 5.08 5.97
C GLY A 89 -0.66 4.89 5.20
N ALA A 90 0.43 5.59 5.59
CA ALA A 90 1.74 5.37 4.98
C ALA A 90 2.25 3.95 5.28
N ASP A 91 2.84 3.31 4.28
CA ASP A 91 3.37 1.95 4.43
C ASP A 91 4.68 1.94 5.22
N ASP A 92 5.45 3.04 5.20
CA ASP A 92 6.68 3.14 5.96
C ASP A 92 7.17 4.60 6.13
N TYR A 93 8.12 4.79 7.07
CA TYR A 93 8.74 6.08 7.39
C TYR A 93 10.26 5.96 7.42
N ILE A 94 10.95 7.01 6.95
CA ILE A 94 12.41 7.12 7.03
C ILE A 94 12.76 8.49 7.63
N THR A 95 13.47 8.46 8.75
CA THR A 95 13.90 9.69 9.44
C THR A 95 15.08 10.36 8.75
N LYS A 96 14.98 11.68 8.54
CA LYS A 96 16.10 12.52 8.10
C LYS A 96 17.00 12.87 9.31
N PRO A 97 18.34 12.84 9.17
CA PRO A 97 19.11 12.42 7.99
C PRO A 97 19.12 10.89 7.83
N PHE A 98 19.10 10.40 6.59
CA PHE A 98 19.12 8.98 6.28
C PHE A 98 20.29 8.58 5.38
N HIS A 99 20.69 7.31 5.49
CA HIS A 99 21.66 6.72 4.57
C HIS A 99 20.97 6.20 3.31
N MET A 100 21.46 6.60 2.13
CA MET A 100 20.87 6.15 0.85
C MET A 100 20.82 4.64 0.70
N ARG A 101 21.81 3.91 1.24
CA ARG A 101 21.80 2.45 1.23
C ARG A 101 20.58 1.88 1.97
N ALA A 102 20.22 2.47 3.10
CA ALA A 102 19.04 2.06 3.86
C ALA A 102 17.74 2.34 3.07
N LEU A 103 17.63 3.50 2.44
CA LEU A 103 16.50 3.84 1.58
C LEU A 103 16.37 2.85 0.41
N ILE A 104 17.47 2.56 -0.32
CA ILE A 104 17.47 1.61 -1.44
C ILE A 104 17.03 0.22 -1.00
N LEU A 105 17.56 -0.29 0.13
CA LEU A 105 17.18 -1.59 0.67
C LEU A 105 15.69 -1.63 1.06
N LYS A 106 15.18 -0.58 1.69
CA LYS A 106 13.78 -0.49 2.10
C LYS A 106 12.86 -0.48 0.88
N VAL A 107 13.14 0.34 -0.13
CA VAL A 107 12.40 0.38 -1.40
C VAL A 107 12.38 -0.98 -2.08
N ARG A 108 13.56 -1.64 -2.18
CA ARG A 108 13.68 -2.99 -2.76
C ARG A 108 12.80 -4.00 -2.04
N ASN A 109 12.84 -4.01 -0.70
CA ASN A 109 12.07 -4.95 0.10
C ASN A 109 10.56 -4.76 -0.07
N ILE A 110 10.09 -3.51 -0.08
CA ILE A 110 8.66 -3.20 -0.27
C ILE A 110 8.19 -3.66 -1.66
N ILE A 111 8.95 -3.33 -2.72
CA ILE A 111 8.61 -3.73 -4.09
C ILE A 111 8.62 -5.25 -4.21
N ALA A 112 9.69 -5.92 -3.77
CA ALA A 112 9.82 -7.38 -3.85
C ALA A 112 8.71 -8.13 -3.08
N SER A 113 8.33 -7.64 -1.89
CA SER A 113 7.22 -8.22 -1.12
C SER A 113 5.89 -8.11 -1.87
N ARG A 114 5.64 -6.99 -2.55
CA ARG A 114 4.43 -6.78 -3.35
C ARG A 114 4.41 -7.62 -4.63
N GLU A 115 5.54 -7.75 -5.32
CA GLU A 115 5.67 -8.64 -6.48
C GLU A 115 5.39 -10.09 -6.07
N LYS A 116 5.99 -10.56 -4.98
CA LYS A 116 5.75 -11.91 -4.46
C LYS A 116 4.26 -12.15 -4.13
N LEU A 117 3.59 -11.19 -3.50
CA LEU A 117 2.15 -11.29 -3.23
C LEU A 117 1.35 -11.34 -4.53
N LYS A 118 1.66 -10.48 -5.50
CA LYS A 118 1.01 -10.46 -6.81
C LYS A 118 1.16 -11.79 -7.54
N ASP A 119 2.36 -12.40 -7.52
CA ASP A 119 2.63 -13.68 -8.14
C ASP A 119 1.85 -14.82 -7.47
N LEU A 120 1.80 -14.83 -6.12
CA LEU A 120 1.01 -15.80 -5.36
C LEU A 120 -0.48 -15.72 -5.68
N TYR A 121 -1.05 -14.52 -5.70
CA TYR A 121 -2.46 -14.32 -6.05
C TYR A 121 -2.73 -14.57 -7.54
N GLY A 122 -1.81 -14.16 -8.43
CA GLY A 122 -1.94 -14.42 -9.87
C GLY A 122 -1.90 -15.92 -10.23
N GLN A 123 -1.05 -16.68 -9.55
CA GLN A 123 -1.01 -18.15 -9.70
C GLN A 123 -2.31 -18.79 -9.18
N ARG A 124 -2.84 -18.35 -8.04
CA ARG A 124 -4.10 -18.86 -7.51
C ARG A 124 -5.27 -18.61 -8.45
N LEU A 125 -5.45 -17.39 -8.93
CA LEU A 125 -6.49 -17.05 -9.90
C LEU A 125 -6.37 -17.83 -11.22
N SER A 126 -5.14 -18.12 -11.67
CA SER A 126 -4.92 -18.92 -12.88
C SER A 126 -5.25 -20.40 -12.66
N LEU A 127 -5.00 -20.95 -11.48
CA LEU A 127 -5.32 -22.33 -11.13
C LEU A 127 -6.82 -22.52 -10.92
N GLU A 128 -7.51 -21.55 -10.32
CA GLU A 128 -8.97 -21.56 -10.20
C GLU A 128 -9.66 -21.54 -11.56
N ASN A 129 -9.15 -20.74 -12.52
CA ASN A 129 -9.64 -20.71 -13.90
C ASN A 129 -9.38 -22.00 -14.69
N LEU A 130 -8.43 -22.83 -14.25
CA LEU A 130 -8.12 -24.14 -14.85
C LEU A 130 -8.84 -25.30 -14.16
N GLY A 131 -9.72 -25.05 -13.19
CA GLY A 131 -10.48 -26.06 -12.45
C GLY A 131 -9.62 -26.97 -11.56
N VAL A 132 -8.42 -26.53 -11.19
CA VAL A 132 -7.54 -27.29 -10.30
C VAL A 132 -7.93 -26.96 -8.87
N GLU A 133 -8.51 -27.93 -8.14
CA GLU A 133 -8.76 -27.81 -6.70
C GLU A 133 -7.43 -27.72 -5.93
N ILE A 134 -7.15 -26.55 -5.38
CA ILE A 134 -6.00 -26.36 -4.48
C ILE A 134 -6.44 -26.82 -3.08
N SER A 135 -5.97 -27.98 -2.66
CA SER A 135 -6.34 -28.58 -1.36
C SER A 135 -5.54 -27.95 -0.23
N GLY A 136 -6.08 -26.89 0.38
CA GLY A 136 -5.64 -26.34 1.66
C GLY A 136 -6.87 -25.88 2.46
N GLY A 137 -6.88 -26.12 3.78
CA GLY A 137 -8.03 -25.77 4.63
C GLY A 137 -8.41 -24.29 4.63
N ASP A 138 -7.49 -23.41 4.17
CA ASP A 138 -7.71 -21.98 4.03
C ASP A 138 -8.38 -21.63 2.69
N ASP A 139 -8.25 -22.45 1.66
CA ASP A 139 -8.83 -22.20 0.34
C ASP A 139 -10.35 -22.42 0.33
N LYS A 140 -10.84 -23.45 1.02
CA LYS A 140 -12.30 -23.64 1.24
C LYS A 140 -12.92 -22.48 2.00
N PHE A 141 -12.18 -21.94 2.96
CA PHE A 141 -12.63 -20.77 3.71
C PHE A 141 -12.73 -19.52 2.81
N LEU A 142 -11.68 -19.24 2.00
CA LEU A 142 -11.67 -18.11 1.07
C LEU A 142 -12.76 -18.24 0.00
N GLN A 143 -13.00 -19.44 -0.51
CA GLN A 143 -14.08 -19.69 -1.45
C GLN A 143 -15.45 -19.43 -0.83
N GLN A 144 -15.72 -19.96 0.37
CA GLN A 144 -16.97 -19.71 1.10
C GLN A 144 -17.17 -18.23 1.42
N LEU A 145 -16.08 -17.53 1.76
CA LEU A 145 -16.10 -16.10 2.04
C LEU A 145 -16.45 -15.29 0.78
N ASN A 146 -15.81 -15.59 -0.35
CA ASN A 146 -16.08 -14.94 -1.63
C ASN A 146 -17.51 -15.21 -2.10
N GLU A 147 -17.98 -16.45 -2.06
CA GLU A 147 -19.34 -16.80 -2.41
C GLU A 147 -20.39 -16.08 -1.53
N ALA A 148 -20.10 -15.93 -0.23
CA ALA A 148 -20.98 -15.20 0.68
C ALA A 148 -20.99 -13.69 0.38
N ILE A 149 -19.85 -13.10 0.03
CA ILE A 149 -19.74 -11.69 -0.35
C ILE A 149 -20.45 -11.45 -1.68
N ASP A 150 -20.16 -12.23 -2.71
CA ASP A 150 -20.74 -12.07 -4.06
C ASP A 150 -22.26 -12.18 -4.06
N ARG A 151 -22.81 -13.08 -3.22
CA ARG A 151 -24.25 -13.26 -3.06
C ARG A 151 -24.92 -12.05 -2.45
N ASP A 152 -24.26 -11.40 -1.49
CA ASP A 152 -24.88 -10.39 -0.62
C ASP A 152 -24.31 -8.99 -0.81
N ILE A 153 -23.42 -8.76 -1.78
CA ILE A 153 -22.78 -7.48 -2.02
C ILE A 153 -23.77 -6.33 -2.29
N ALA A 154 -24.96 -6.68 -2.77
CA ALA A 154 -26.04 -5.72 -3.01
C ALA A 154 -26.97 -5.53 -1.78
N ASP A 155 -26.78 -6.27 -0.69
CA ASP A 155 -27.61 -6.17 0.51
C ASP A 155 -27.10 -5.07 1.45
N PRO A 156 -27.87 -3.96 1.67
CA PRO A 156 -27.44 -2.89 2.58
C PRO A 156 -27.27 -3.34 4.04
N ALA A 157 -27.82 -4.52 4.41
CA ALA A 157 -27.70 -5.10 5.75
C ALA A 157 -26.44 -5.99 5.89
N LEU A 158 -25.61 -6.11 4.83
CA LEU A 158 -24.38 -6.87 4.89
C LEU A 158 -23.42 -6.21 5.87
N ASN A 159 -23.10 -6.93 6.93
CA ASN A 159 -22.10 -6.52 7.93
C ASN A 159 -21.29 -7.74 8.39
N LEU A 160 -20.25 -7.48 9.18
CA LEU A 160 -19.33 -8.53 9.64
C LEU A 160 -20.04 -9.65 10.40
N ASP A 161 -21.09 -9.36 11.18
CA ASP A 161 -21.83 -10.37 11.95
C ASP A 161 -22.69 -11.25 11.06
N THR A 162 -23.33 -10.66 10.05
CA THR A 162 -24.12 -11.44 9.08
C THR A 162 -23.21 -12.32 8.25
N LEU A 163 -22.04 -11.82 7.86
CA LEU A 163 -21.03 -12.58 7.12
C LEU A 163 -20.50 -13.75 7.97
N CYS A 164 -20.07 -13.50 9.20
CA CYS A 164 -19.58 -14.53 10.13
C CYS A 164 -20.63 -15.65 10.35
N ARG A 165 -21.89 -15.29 10.52
CA ARG A 165 -22.98 -16.29 10.66
C ARG A 165 -23.15 -17.16 9.43
N ARG A 166 -23.01 -16.59 8.22
CA ARG A 166 -23.18 -17.33 6.96
C ARG A 166 -22.05 -18.30 6.67
N ILE A 167 -20.80 -17.90 7.00
CA ILE A 167 -19.65 -18.81 6.84
C ILE A 167 -19.42 -19.74 8.05
N GLY A 168 -20.27 -19.65 9.06
CA GLY A 168 -20.20 -20.54 10.24
C GLY A 168 -19.01 -20.27 11.17
N LEU A 169 -18.47 -19.04 11.18
CA LEU A 169 -17.31 -18.67 12.00
C LEU A 169 -17.66 -17.57 13.01
N SER A 170 -16.94 -17.58 14.14
CA SER A 170 -16.95 -16.44 15.06
C SER A 170 -16.07 -15.29 14.53
N ARG A 171 -16.34 -14.05 14.96
CA ARG A 171 -15.46 -12.90 14.67
C ARG A 171 -13.98 -13.18 15.04
N ALA A 172 -13.75 -13.77 16.21
CA ALA A 172 -12.42 -14.11 16.69
C ALA A 172 -11.73 -15.16 15.81
N SER A 173 -12.47 -16.08 15.20
CA SER A 173 -11.94 -17.07 14.26
C SER A 173 -11.64 -16.44 12.90
N LEU A 174 -12.45 -15.49 12.44
CA LEU A 174 -12.24 -14.76 11.20
C LEU A 174 -10.95 -13.93 11.26
N TYR A 175 -10.67 -13.26 12.38
CA TYR A 175 -9.44 -12.46 12.55
C TYR A 175 -8.14 -13.29 12.73
N ARG A 176 -8.27 -14.59 13.00
CA ARG A 176 -7.12 -15.51 13.14
C ARG A 176 -6.78 -16.27 11.85
N LYS A 177 -7.63 -16.20 10.85
CA LYS A 177 -7.42 -16.78 9.52
C LYS A 177 -6.77 -15.78 8.58
#